data_c673905a105b12a143e047cd3425c215
#
_entry.id   c673905a105b12a143e047cd3425c215
#
_cell.length_a   1.000
_cell.length_b   1.000
_cell.length_c   1.000
_cell.angle_alpha   90.00
_cell.angle_beta   90.00
_cell.angle_gamma   90.00
#
_symmetry.space_group_name_H-M   'P 1'
#
loop_
_entity.id
_entity.type
_entity.pdbx_description
1 polymer ?
#
loop_
_entity_poly.entity_id
_entity_poly.type
_entity_poly.pdbx_seq_one_letter_code
_entity_poly.pdbx_strand_id
1 'polypeptide(L)'
;FLKRDGFSKIPPLNGDEDFGLVAGKDVTQLISLQVYSCVECGRCTEHCPASTTGKVLNPKEIILGMQSYLNESGPASDAPLLTEALVESRDNPPAKYMSMEAAFECTTCGSCEYQCPVGIQHLPIIIGLRRGATNTGAWEDNHGTKLFLALEKHGNALGLSATERDKFIQKQGFPIFDGTQEYCLWLGCMGGYDPKGREIIADFARVMQHLGTTFGVLRKEKCTGDPARRLGNDLVFQTMAEFGLKALEAAKVQKIVSICPHCVRTISNDWREYGIAPEIEHHSEFMARHKDRLPRQNSGESIVYHDPCYLGRYRNVYEEPREIVAMAGELVEAPRSHERSFCCGAGGGLAFLGEETGERVSHVRAAELVGTGAQIVGTACPFCNTMFRDALSSIGDAPPQLLDIAQLTARALPKMQETGEQ
;
A
#
# COMPACT_ATOMS: atom_id res chain seq x y z
N PHE A 1 26.37 6.16 3.32
CA PHE A 1 24.94 5.81 3.21
C PHE A 1 24.40 6.51 1.97
N LEU A 2 24.06 5.75 0.95
CA LEU A 2 23.42 6.28 -0.25
C LEU A 2 22.01 6.76 0.15
N LYS A 3 21.78 8.07 0.10
CA LYS A 3 20.40 8.59 0.11
C LYS A 3 19.71 8.02 -1.11
N ARG A 4 18.68 7.21 -0.89
CA ARG A 4 17.87 6.70 -1.99
C ARG A 4 16.80 7.74 -2.30
N ASP A 5 16.75 8.20 -3.53
CA ASP A 5 15.65 9.00 -4.05
C ASP A 5 14.44 8.09 -4.34
N GLY A 6 13.89 7.52 -3.27
CA GLY A 6 12.75 6.62 -3.32
C GLY A 6 13.12 5.14 -3.52
N PHE A 7 12.10 4.26 -3.41
CA PHE A 7 12.26 2.83 -3.68
C PHE A 7 12.37 2.55 -5.17
N SER A 8 13.02 1.43 -5.44
CA SER A 8 13.23 0.89 -6.76
C SER A 8 11.93 0.88 -7.55
N LYS A 9 12.04 1.30 -8.79
CA LYS A 9 10.98 1.14 -9.76
C LYS A 9 10.85 -0.35 -10.07
N ILE A 10 9.62 -0.84 -10.12
CA ILE A 10 9.34 -2.15 -10.74
C ILE A 10 9.67 -1.95 -12.21
N PRO A 11 10.55 -2.78 -12.81
CA PRO A 11 10.86 -2.66 -14.23
C PRO A 11 9.60 -2.77 -15.08
N PRO A 12 9.43 -1.95 -16.13
CA PRO A 12 8.36 -2.13 -17.11
C PRO A 12 8.54 -3.47 -17.86
N LEU A 13 7.47 -3.96 -18.46
CA LEU A 13 7.56 -5.06 -19.41
C LEU A 13 8.30 -4.58 -20.67
N ASN A 14 9.27 -5.38 -21.13
CA ASN A 14 10.03 -5.12 -22.35
C ASN A 14 9.48 -5.96 -23.52
N GLY A 15 8.25 -5.68 -23.94
CA GLY A 15 7.58 -6.40 -25.02
C GLY A 15 6.72 -7.57 -24.57
N ASP A 16 6.10 -8.25 -25.51
CA ASP A 16 5.07 -9.28 -25.28
C ASP A 16 5.62 -10.60 -24.69
N GLU A 17 6.94 -10.79 -24.71
CA GLU A 17 7.62 -12.00 -24.21
C GLU A 17 8.24 -11.82 -22.81
N ASP A 18 8.14 -10.64 -22.20
CA ASP A 18 8.66 -10.37 -20.86
C ASP A 18 7.59 -10.70 -19.80
N PHE A 19 7.64 -11.91 -19.27
CA PHE A 19 6.75 -12.35 -18.20
C PHE A 19 7.28 -12.05 -16.80
N GLY A 20 8.43 -11.41 -16.63
CA GLY A 20 9.11 -11.21 -15.35
C GLY A 20 10.19 -12.27 -15.09
N LEU A 21 10.49 -12.56 -13.82
CA LEU A 21 11.54 -13.51 -13.45
C LEU A 21 10.99 -14.95 -13.39
N VAL A 22 11.11 -15.69 -14.49
CA VAL A 22 10.67 -17.10 -14.60
C VAL A 22 11.86 -18.05 -14.44
N ALA A 23 12.97 -17.74 -15.11
CA ALA A 23 14.15 -18.58 -15.20
C ALA A 23 15.45 -17.76 -15.14
N GLY A 24 16.60 -18.43 -15.17
CA GLY A 24 17.92 -17.77 -15.10
C GLY A 24 18.13 -16.72 -16.19
N LYS A 25 17.66 -17.01 -17.39
CA LYS A 25 17.75 -16.09 -18.56
C LYS A 25 17.07 -14.74 -18.35
N ASP A 26 16.10 -14.67 -17.45
CA ASP A 26 15.36 -13.43 -17.12
C ASP A 26 16.07 -12.59 -16.06
N VAL A 27 17.12 -13.14 -15.43
CA VAL A 27 17.88 -12.45 -14.38
C VAL A 27 18.82 -11.44 -15.02
N THR A 28 18.55 -10.16 -14.80
CA THR A 28 19.36 -9.07 -15.35
C THR A 28 20.74 -8.99 -14.68
N GLN A 29 21.71 -8.35 -15.35
CA GLN A 29 23.03 -8.06 -14.77
C GLN A 29 22.93 -7.27 -13.47
N LEU A 30 21.98 -6.33 -13.37
CA LEU A 30 21.74 -5.55 -12.15
C LEU A 30 21.28 -6.44 -11.00
N ILE A 31 20.35 -7.36 -11.24
CA ILE A 31 19.88 -8.32 -10.24
C ILE A 31 21.06 -9.21 -9.82
N SER A 32 21.84 -9.75 -10.76
CA SER A 32 23.03 -10.56 -10.48
C SER A 32 24.02 -9.80 -9.60
N LEU A 33 24.35 -8.55 -9.94
CA LEU A 33 25.23 -7.71 -9.13
C LEU A 33 24.70 -7.54 -7.70
N GLN A 34 23.41 -7.30 -7.54
CA GLN A 34 22.78 -7.09 -6.24
C GLN A 34 22.81 -8.37 -5.39
N VAL A 35 22.46 -9.53 -5.94
CA VAL A 35 22.45 -10.79 -5.17
C VAL A 35 23.86 -11.19 -4.73
N TYR A 36 24.88 -10.97 -5.56
CA TYR A 36 26.28 -11.22 -5.20
C TYR A 36 26.88 -10.17 -4.25
N SER A 37 26.22 -9.02 -4.07
CA SER A 37 26.63 -8.00 -3.09
C SER A 37 26.11 -8.30 -1.68
N CYS A 38 25.35 -9.36 -1.47
CA CYS A 38 24.79 -9.70 -0.17
C CYS A 38 25.92 -10.10 0.80
N VAL A 39 25.98 -9.42 1.95
CA VAL A 39 26.95 -9.71 3.03
C VAL A 39 26.33 -10.52 4.16
N GLU A 40 25.17 -11.11 3.95
CA GLU A 40 24.46 -12.03 4.85
C GLU A 40 24.22 -11.49 6.28
N CYS A 41 24.17 -10.18 6.45
CA CYS A 41 24.08 -9.54 7.78
C CYS A 41 22.74 -9.77 8.51
N GLY A 42 21.71 -10.31 7.86
CA GLY A 42 20.43 -10.66 8.46
C GLY A 42 19.44 -9.51 8.73
N ARG A 43 19.83 -8.25 8.57
CA ARG A 43 18.96 -7.09 8.88
C ARG A 43 17.63 -7.08 8.13
N CYS A 44 17.63 -7.52 6.87
CA CYS A 44 16.41 -7.61 6.07
C CYS A 44 15.40 -8.63 6.64
N THR A 45 15.90 -9.74 7.19
CA THR A 45 15.09 -10.76 7.88
C THR A 45 14.55 -10.26 9.21
N GLU A 46 15.42 -9.66 10.03
CA GLU A 46 15.09 -9.14 11.36
C GLU A 46 13.98 -8.06 11.33
N HIS A 47 13.93 -7.27 10.26
CA HIS A 47 12.95 -6.22 10.09
C HIS A 47 11.78 -6.60 9.16
N CYS A 48 11.74 -7.83 8.66
CA CYS A 48 10.66 -8.30 7.80
C CYS A 48 9.43 -8.69 8.63
N PRO A 49 8.25 -8.07 8.37
CA PRO A 49 7.05 -8.43 9.11
C PRO A 49 6.60 -9.87 8.88
N ALA A 50 6.82 -10.42 7.69
CA ALA A 50 6.53 -11.83 7.40
C ALA A 50 7.44 -12.76 8.21
N SER A 51 8.76 -12.61 8.11
CA SER A 51 9.72 -13.45 8.87
C SER A 51 9.48 -13.40 10.37
N THR A 52 9.22 -12.21 10.92
CA THR A 52 9.07 -12.03 12.38
C THR A 52 7.73 -12.49 12.92
N THR A 53 6.78 -12.81 12.06
CA THR A 53 5.46 -13.37 12.42
C THR A 53 5.33 -14.86 12.06
N GLY A 54 6.44 -15.53 11.76
CA GLY A 54 6.49 -16.98 11.56
C GLY A 54 6.03 -17.44 10.16
N LYS A 55 6.06 -16.56 9.17
CA LYS A 55 5.81 -16.90 7.76
C LYS A 55 7.08 -17.46 7.11
N VAL A 56 6.90 -18.12 5.98
CA VAL A 56 7.99 -18.77 5.22
C VAL A 56 8.93 -17.72 4.60
N LEU A 57 8.42 -16.55 4.23
CA LEU A 57 9.24 -15.50 3.62
C LEU A 57 10.38 -15.04 4.52
N ASN A 58 11.59 -15.24 4.03
CA ASN A 58 12.81 -14.65 4.53
C ASN A 58 13.49 -13.84 3.40
N PRO A 59 13.54 -12.50 3.45
CA PRO A 59 14.11 -11.70 2.37
C PRO A 59 15.58 -12.02 2.08
N LYS A 60 16.36 -12.42 3.10
CA LYS A 60 17.75 -12.86 2.91
C LYS A 60 17.81 -14.14 2.08
N GLU A 61 16.96 -15.11 2.39
CA GLU A 61 16.92 -16.40 1.68
C GLU A 61 16.45 -16.24 0.22
N ILE A 62 15.59 -15.27 -0.10
CA ILE A 62 15.28 -14.93 -1.50
C ILE A 62 16.54 -14.51 -2.26
N ILE A 63 17.39 -13.68 -1.65
CA ILE A 63 18.64 -13.23 -2.28
C ILE A 63 19.65 -14.37 -2.40
N LEU A 64 19.84 -15.16 -1.34
CA LEU A 64 20.77 -16.29 -1.34
C LEU A 64 20.27 -17.44 -2.24
N GLY A 65 18.97 -17.67 -2.28
CA GLY A 65 18.37 -18.64 -3.19
C GLY A 65 18.60 -18.28 -4.66
N MET A 66 18.45 -17.02 -5.01
CA MET A 66 18.78 -16.52 -6.35
C MET A 66 20.28 -16.68 -6.67
N GLN A 67 21.16 -16.38 -5.70
CA GLN A 67 22.61 -16.59 -5.85
C GLN A 67 22.94 -18.07 -6.06
N SER A 68 22.36 -18.97 -5.24
CA SER A 68 22.55 -20.41 -5.37
C SER A 68 22.07 -20.93 -6.72
N TYR A 69 20.89 -20.47 -7.17
CA TYR A 69 20.39 -20.80 -8.48
C TYR A 69 21.35 -20.40 -9.60
N LEU A 70 21.87 -19.18 -9.59
CA LEU A 70 22.80 -18.69 -10.59
C LEU A 70 24.12 -19.45 -10.59
N ASN A 71 24.60 -19.86 -9.41
CA ASN A 71 25.84 -20.65 -9.27
C ASN A 71 25.69 -22.07 -9.79
N GLU A 72 24.54 -22.70 -9.60
CA GLU A 72 24.31 -24.10 -9.98
C GLU A 72 23.79 -24.26 -11.41
N SER A 73 22.83 -23.43 -11.79
CA SER A 73 22.12 -23.54 -13.08
C SER A 73 22.64 -22.57 -14.13
N GLY A 74 23.26 -21.48 -13.72
CA GLY A 74 23.77 -20.42 -14.59
C GLY A 74 22.70 -19.43 -15.09
N PRO A 75 23.14 -18.28 -15.61
CA PRO A 75 22.23 -17.20 -16.05
C PRO A 75 21.53 -17.52 -17.38
N ALA A 76 21.94 -18.55 -18.13
CA ALA A 76 21.27 -18.97 -19.36
C ALA A 76 20.28 -20.13 -19.15
N SER A 77 20.02 -20.52 -17.90
CA SER A 77 19.18 -21.65 -17.56
C SER A 77 17.69 -21.34 -17.83
N ASP A 78 16.97 -22.34 -18.36
CA ASP A 78 15.53 -22.34 -18.49
C ASP A 78 14.81 -23.01 -17.28
N ALA A 79 15.55 -23.52 -16.29
CA ALA A 79 14.95 -24.08 -15.09
C ALA A 79 14.19 -23.00 -14.29
N PRO A 80 13.03 -23.33 -13.69
CA PRO A 80 12.23 -22.34 -12.98
C PRO A 80 12.97 -21.82 -11.74
N LEU A 81 12.85 -20.52 -11.47
CA LEU A 81 13.39 -19.87 -10.27
C LEU A 81 12.57 -20.19 -9.02
N LEU A 82 11.25 -20.20 -9.16
CA LEU A 82 10.33 -20.60 -8.10
C LEU A 82 9.99 -22.08 -8.23
N THR A 83 9.98 -22.77 -7.11
CA THR A 83 9.51 -24.16 -7.01
C THR A 83 8.39 -24.22 -6.01
N GLU A 84 7.43 -25.13 -6.20
CA GLU A 84 6.45 -25.43 -5.17
C GLU A 84 7.18 -26.00 -3.96
N ALA A 85 6.89 -25.45 -2.80
CA ALA A 85 7.22 -26.12 -1.56
C ALA A 85 6.24 -27.30 -1.45
N LEU A 86 6.72 -28.52 -1.65
CA LEU A 86 5.95 -29.70 -1.30
C LEU A 86 5.83 -29.74 0.23
N VAL A 87 4.77 -29.11 0.74
CA VAL A 87 4.48 -29.01 2.18
C VAL A 87 3.85 -30.32 2.65
N GLU A 88 4.48 -31.45 2.44
CA GLU A 88 3.89 -32.69 2.99
C GLU A 88 4.68 -33.37 4.10
N SER A 89 5.84 -32.90 4.48
CA SER A 89 6.44 -33.36 5.73
C SER A 89 7.58 -32.45 6.22
N ARG A 90 7.84 -32.49 7.53
CA ARG A 90 9.05 -31.93 8.15
C ARG A 90 10.36 -32.48 7.55
N ASP A 91 10.26 -33.49 6.72
CA ASP A 91 11.38 -34.23 6.11
C ASP A 91 11.56 -33.92 4.61
N ASN A 92 10.69 -33.12 3.98
CA ASN A 92 10.94 -32.65 2.63
C ASN A 92 11.87 -31.42 2.68
N PRO A 93 12.96 -31.42 1.91
CA PRO A 93 13.81 -30.24 1.83
C PRO A 93 12.97 -29.05 1.37
N PRO A 94 13.22 -27.86 1.93
CA PRO A 94 12.59 -26.64 1.43
C PRO A 94 12.81 -26.50 -0.07
N ALA A 95 11.94 -25.75 -0.75
CA ALA A 95 12.14 -25.44 -2.16
C ALA A 95 13.62 -25.19 -2.45
N LYS A 96 14.17 -25.83 -3.47
CA LYS A 96 15.61 -25.91 -3.68
C LYS A 96 16.31 -24.54 -3.65
N TYR A 97 15.60 -23.51 -4.12
CA TYR A 97 16.10 -22.13 -4.14
C TYR A 97 15.11 -21.15 -3.47
N MET A 98 13.93 -20.99 -4.04
CA MET A 98 12.89 -20.05 -3.57
C MET A 98 11.52 -20.69 -3.77
N SER A 99 10.65 -20.56 -2.75
CA SER A 99 9.29 -21.10 -2.83
C SER A 99 8.30 -20.05 -3.37
N MET A 100 7.25 -20.54 -4.02
CA MET A 100 6.09 -19.73 -4.43
C MET A 100 5.47 -19.03 -3.22
N GLU A 101 5.22 -19.77 -2.13
CA GLU A 101 4.68 -19.25 -0.89
C GLU A 101 5.50 -18.07 -0.36
N ALA A 102 6.83 -18.20 -0.23
CA ALA A 102 7.69 -17.13 0.23
C ALA A 102 7.57 -15.86 -0.63
N ALA A 103 7.50 -16.01 -1.96
CA ALA A 103 7.36 -14.87 -2.84
C ALA A 103 6.03 -14.13 -2.61
N PHE A 104 4.93 -14.85 -2.37
CA PHE A 104 3.59 -14.26 -2.22
C PHE A 104 3.23 -13.81 -0.80
N GLU A 105 3.98 -14.16 0.22
CA GLU A 105 3.82 -13.63 1.59
C GLU A 105 4.37 -12.20 1.78
N CYS A 106 5.04 -11.62 0.79
CA CYS A 106 5.62 -10.29 0.90
C CYS A 106 4.55 -9.19 0.89
N THR A 107 4.51 -8.41 1.97
CA THR A 107 3.64 -7.22 2.08
C THR A 107 4.11 -6.02 1.25
N THR A 108 5.18 -6.16 0.49
CA THR A 108 5.82 -5.06 -0.27
C THR A 108 6.08 -3.78 0.54
N CYS A 109 6.27 -3.90 1.84
CA CYS A 109 6.43 -2.74 2.74
C CYS A 109 7.79 -2.03 2.61
N GLY A 110 8.78 -2.64 1.95
CA GLY A 110 10.10 -2.05 1.72
C GLY A 110 11.05 -2.01 2.92
N SER A 111 10.69 -2.63 4.05
CA SER A 111 11.54 -2.62 5.24
C SER A 111 12.91 -3.29 4.99
N CYS A 112 12.92 -4.42 4.27
CA CYS A 112 14.15 -5.13 3.91
C CYS A 112 15.13 -4.26 3.08
N GLU A 113 14.60 -3.49 2.11
CA GLU A 113 15.43 -2.59 1.31
C GLU A 113 15.98 -1.43 2.14
N TYR A 114 15.11 -0.85 2.99
CA TYR A 114 15.50 0.27 3.83
C TYR A 114 16.63 -0.09 4.80
N GLN A 115 16.59 -1.29 5.37
CA GLN A 115 17.57 -1.77 6.34
C GLN A 115 18.83 -2.38 5.69
N CYS A 116 18.86 -2.59 4.37
CA CYS A 116 19.99 -3.20 3.71
C CYS A 116 21.21 -2.24 3.63
N PRO A 117 22.35 -2.56 4.29
CA PRO A 117 23.50 -1.66 4.35
C PRO A 117 24.23 -1.55 3.00
N VAL A 118 24.09 -2.55 2.13
CA VAL A 118 24.71 -2.57 0.79
C VAL A 118 23.71 -2.20 -0.32
N GLY A 119 22.48 -1.88 0.05
CA GLY A 119 21.53 -1.30 -0.88
C GLY A 119 20.81 -2.26 -1.82
N ILE A 120 20.71 -3.56 -1.51
CA ILE A 120 19.97 -4.53 -2.31
C ILE A 120 18.49 -4.13 -2.41
N GLN A 121 17.97 -4.18 -3.62
CA GLN A 121 16.59 -3.91 -3.96
C GLN A 121 15.79 -5.22 -3.99
N HIS A 122 15.27 -5.63 -2.84
CA HIS A 122 14.53 -6.89 -2.71
C HIS A 122 13.20 -6.87 -3.46
N LEU A 123 12.50 -5.73 -3.47
CA LEU A 123 11.15 -5.65 -4.03
C LEU A 123 11.10 -5.88 -5.54
N PRO A 124 11.98 -5.30 -6.38
CA PRO A 124 12.01 -5.63 -7.80
C PRO A 124 12.24 -7.13 -8.07
N ILE A 125 13.04 -7.80 -7.24
CA ILE A 125 13.28 -9.24 -7.34
C ILE A 125 12.01 -10.00 -6.96
N ILE A 126 11.41 -9.75 -5.79
CA ILE A 126 10.21 -10.43 -5.32
C ILE A 126 9.02 -10.17 -6.27
N ILE A 127 8.82 -8.93 -6.71
CA ILE A 127 7.73 -8.62 -7.65
C ILE A 127 8.04 -9.21 -9.02
N GLY A 128 9.30 -9.25 -9.45
CA GLY A 128 9.72 -9.93 -10.68
C GLY A 128 9.37 -11.42 -10.66
N LEU A 129 9.62 -12.11 -9.54
CA LEU A 129 9.24 -13.51 -9.31
C LEU A 129 7.71 -13.69 -9.36
N ARG A 130 6.94 -12.82 -8.68
CA ARG A 130 5.47 -12.82 -8.75
C ARG A 130 4.96 -12.61 -10.16
N ARG A 131 5.55 -11.67 -10.92
CA ARG A 131 5.23 -11.43 -12.34
C ARG A 131 5.45 -12.69 -13.16
N GLY A 132 6.60 -13.33 -12.99
CA GLY A 132 6.90 -14.60 -13.65
C GLY A 132 5.84 -15.65 -13.36
N ALA A 133 5.51 -15.86 -12.11
CA ALA A 133 4.53 -16.85 -11.70
C ALA A 133 3.10 -16.54 -12.16
N THR A 134 2.66 -15.30 -12.02
CA THR A 134 1.29 -14.89 -12.37
C THR A 134 1.07 -14.84 -13.89
N ASN A 135 1.99 -14.26 -14.65
CA ASN A 135 1.84 -14.09 -16.10
C ASN A 135 2.00 -15.42 -16.85
N THR A 136 2.72 -16.40 -16.29
CA THR A 136 2.83 -17.76 -16.87
C THR A 136 1.74 -18.72 -16.40
N GLY A 137 0.90 -18.29 -15.46
CA GLY A 137 -0.14 -19.16 -14.86
C GLY A 137 0.40 -20.20 -13.87
N ALA A 138 1.65 -20.07 -13.42
CA ALA A 138 2.25 -20.97 -12.45
C ALA A 138 1.73 -20.73 -11.01
N TRP A 139 1.23 -19.52 -10.73
CA TRP A 139 0.59 -19.20 -9.46
C TRP A 139 -0.91 -19.32 -9.57
N GLU A 140 -1.47 -20.28 -8.87
CA GLU A 140 -2.92 -20.51 -8.75
C GLU A 140 -3.36 -20.17 -7.32
N ASP A 141 -4.22 -19.17 -7.18
CA ASP A 141 -4.81 -18.76 -5.91
C ASP A 141 -6.25 -18.29 -6.12
N ASN A 142 -7.17 -18.84 -5.33
CA ASN A 142 -8.60 -18.55 -5.45
C ASN A 142 -8.93 -17.08 -5.11
N HIS A 143 -8.25 -16.49 -4.13
CA HIS A 143 -8.46 -15.10 -3.73
C HIS A 143 -7.84 -14.16 -4.74
N GLY A 144 -6.64 -14.47 -5.26
CA GLY A 144 -5.98 -13.74 -6.33
C GLY A 144 -6.80 -13.72 -7.61
N THR A 145 -7.32 -14.87 -8.02
CA THR A 145 -8.24 -14.98 -9.18
C THR A 145 -9.50 -14.12 -8.99
N LYS A 146 -10.15 -14.20 -7.82
CA LYS A 146 -11.32 -13.36 -7.51
C LYS A 146 -10.97 -11.87 -7.53
N LEU A 147 -9.82 -11.48 -7.00
CA LEU A 147 -9.35 -10.09 -7.01
C LEU A 147 -9.14 -9.58 -8.44
N PHE A 148 -8.46 -10.34 -9.30
CA PHE A 148 -8.24 -9.93 -10.69
C PHE A 148 -9.56 -9.80 -11.46
N LEU A 149 -10.45 -10.79 -11.32
CA LEU A 149 -11.79 -10.72 -11.90
C LEU A 149 -12.62 -9.53 -11.39
N ALA A 150 -12.48 -9.18 -10.11
CA ALA A 150 -13.15 -8.00 -9.53
C ALA A 150 -12.61 -6.70 -10.13
N LEU A 151 -11.30 -6.57 -10.32
CA LEU A 151 -10.67 -5.43 -10.98
C LEU A 151 -11.14 -5.29 -12.43
N GLU A 152 -11.14 -6.38 -13.19
CA GLU A 152 -11.57 -6.37 -14.59
C GLU A 152 -13.06 -6.02 -14.76
N LYS A 153 -13.94 -6.75 -14.04
CA LYS A 153 -15.39 -6.62 -14.20
C LYS A 153 -15.96 -5.38 -13.54
N HIS A 154 -15.51 -5.06 -12.33
CA HIS A 154 -16.08 -4.01 -11.50
C HIS A 154 -15.20 -2.75 -11.39
N GLY A 155 -13.94 -2.83 -11.81
CA GLY A 155 -12.98 -1.73 -11.70
C GLY A 155 -12.58 -1.40 -10.27
N ASN A 156 -12.82 -2.30 -9.30
CA ASN A 156 -12.38 -2.14 -7.92
C ASN A 156 -12.06 -3.48 -7.26
N ALA A 157 -11.11 -3.47 -6.34
CA ALA A 157 -10.61 -4.66 -5.69
C ALA A 157 -11.62 -5.34 -4.73
N LEU A 158 -12.69 -4.65 -4.35
CA LEU A 158 -13.74 -5.19 -3.49
C LEU A 158 -14.86 -5.89 -4.28
N GLY A 159 -14.84 -5.84 -5.61
CA GLY A 159 -15.82 -6.49 -6.48
C GLY A 159 -17.24 -5.88 -6.39
N LEU A 160 -17.37 -4.66 -5.86
CA LEU A 160 -18.66 -4.00 -5.68
C LEU A 160 -19.09 -3.25 -6.95
N SER A 161 -20.41 -3.10 -7.12
CA SER A 161 -20.96 -2.33 -8.26
C SER A 161 -20.58 -0.86 -8.20
N ALA A 162 -20.25 -0.25 -9.34
CA ALA A 162 -20.03 1.19 -9.45
C ALA A 162 -21.21 2.03 -8.90
N THR A 163 -22.44 1.51 -8.96
CA THR A 163 -23.64 2.13 -8.40
C THR A 163 -23.49 2.43 -6.89
N GLU A 164 -22.76 1.61 -6.14
CA GLU A 164 -22.56 1.86 -4.71
C GLU A 164 -21.68 3.08 -4.45
N ARG A 165 -20.68 3.30 -5.29
CA ARG A 165 -19.87 4.52 -5.26
C ARG A 165 -20.69 5.74 -5.68
N ASP A 166 -21.50 5.62 -6.73
CA ASP A 166 -22.34 6.71 -7.22
C ASP A 166 -23.37 7.15 -6.18
N LYS A 167 -24.02 6.19 -5.48
CA LYS A 167 -24.91 6.48 -4.35
C LYS A 167 -24.20 7.23 -3.22
N PHE A 168 -22.94 6.84 -2.92
CA PHE A 168 -22.16 7.53 -1.91
C PHE A 168 -21.85 8.97 -2.31
N ILE A 169 -21.38 9.20 -3.54
CA ILE A 169 -21.10 10.54 -4.09
C ILE A 169 -22.37 11.42 -4.00
N GLN A 170 -23.51 10.87 -4.44
CA GLN A 170 -24.80 11.58 -4.41
C GLN A 170 -25.23 11.92 -2.97
N LYS A 171 -25.13 10.94 -2.05
CA LYS A 171 -25.47 11.14 -0.62
C LYS A 171 -24.63 12.24 0.02
N GLN A 172 -23.34 12.35 -0.33
CA GLN A 172 -22.42 13.37 0.20
C GLN A 172 -22.57 14.72 -0.52
N GLY A 173 -23.28 14.79 -1.64
CA GLY A 173 -23.38 15.98 -2.47
C GLY A 173 -22.05 16.38 -3.09
N PHE A 174 -21.13 15.43 -3.33
CA PHE A 174 -19.83 15.74 -3.92
C PHE A 174 -19.99 16.19 -5.37
N PRO A 175 -19.42 17.35 -5.74
CA PRO A 175 -19.44 17.81 -7.12
C PRO A 175 -18.64 16.86 -8.02
N ILE A 176 -19.13 16.65 -9.24
CA ILE A 176 -18.36 15.97 -10.27
C ILE A 176 -17.31 16.93 -10.80
N PHE A 177 -16.06 16.46 -10.90
CA PHE A 177 -14.97 17.26 -11.42
C PHE A 177 -15.21 17.61 -12.89
N ASP A 178 -15.21 18.90 -13.22
CA ASP A 178 -15.48 19.45 -14.57
C ASP A 178 -14.34 20.37 -15.07
N GLY A 179 -13.23 20.45 -14.32
CA GLY A 179 -12.06 21.28 -14.64
C GLY A 179 -12.10 22.68 -14.03
N THR A 180 -13.15 23.06 -13.32
CA THR A 180 -13.24 24.35 -12.60
C THR A 180 -12.72 24.26 -11.17
N GLN A 181 -12.71 23.06 -10.60
CA GLN A 181 -12.20 22.82 -9.25
C GLN A 181 -10.68 22.75 -9.23
N GLU A 182 -10.10 23.18 -8.12
CA GLU A 182 -8.65 23.13 -7.90
C GLU A 182 -8.12 21.69 -7.82
N TYR A 183 -8.84 20.81 -7.13
CA TYR A 183 -8.45 19.42 -6.91
C TYR A 183 -9.45 18.41 -7.42
N CYS A 184 -8.95 17.33 -8.01
CA CYS A 184 -9.67 16.08 -8.12
C CYS A 184 -9.45 15.27 -6.82
N LEU A 185 -10.51 15.05 -6.03
CA LEU A 185 -10.49 14.15 -4.89
C LEU A 185 -10.59 12.72 -5.40
N TRP A 186 -9.45 12.00 -5.38
CA TRP A 186 -9.38 10.60 -5.78
C TRP A 186 -9.85 9.71 -4.63
N LEU A 187 -11.00 9.07 -4.80
CA LEU A 187 -11.61 8.23 -3.76
C LEU A 187 -10.85 6.90 -3.56
N GLY A 188 -10.40 6.29 -4.64
CA GLY A 188 -9.85 4.95 -4.63
C GLY A 188 -10.90 3.88 -4.27
N CYS A 189 -10.47 2.62 -4.22
CA CYS A 189 -11.38 1.52 -3.86
C CYS A 189 -11.85 1.63 -2.41
N MET A 190 -10.98 1.97 -1.47
CA MET A 190 -11.34 2.07 -0.06
C MET A 190 -12.25 3.27 0.22
N GLY A 191 -11.90 4.47 -0.26
CA GLY A 191 -12.72 5.67 -0.07
C GLY A 191 -14.05 5.64 -0.82
N GLY A 192 -14.11 4.91 -1.94
CA GLY A 192 -15.34 4.78 -2.73
C GLY A 192 -16.30 3.69 -2.28
N TYR A 193 -15.80 2.62 -1.64
CA TYR A 193 -16.60 1.42 -1.39
C TYR A 193 -16.55 0.89 0.04
N ASP A 194 -15.43 1.02 0.78
CA ASP A 194 -15.37 0.58 2.18
C ASP A 194 -16.13 1.56 3.09
N PRO A 195 -17.01 1.08 3.97
CA PRO A 195 -17.81 1.97 4.83
C PRO A 195 -16.97 2.95 5.66
N LYS A 196 -15.85 2.49 6.24
CA LYS A 196 -14.97 3.34 7.04
C LYS A 196 -14.09 4.26 6.19
N GLY A 197 -13.64 3.78 5.03
CA GLY A 197 -12.97 4.60 4.03
C GLY A 197 -13.86 5.76 3.55
N ARG A 198 -15.17 5.51 3.39
CA ARG A 198 -16.18 6.55 3.08
C ARG A 198 -16.32 7.60 4.19
N GLU A 199 -16.28 7.19 5.46
CA GLU A 199 -16.27 8.13 6.59
C GLU A 199 -15.03 9.03 6.54
N ILE A 200 -13.84 8.45 6.29
CA ILE A 200 -12.58 9.21 6.16
C ILE A 200 -12.66 10.22 5.01
N ILE A 201 -13.16 9.81 3.85
CA ILE A 201 -13.37 10.70 2.69
C ILE A 201 -14.33 11.84 3.03
N ALA A 202 -15.44 11.54 3.70
CA ALA A 202 -16.44 12.57 4.06
C ALA A 202 -15.82 13.59 5.02
N ASP A 203 -15.05 13.15 6.01
CA ASP A 203 -14.36 14.04 6.95
C ASP A 203 -13.24 14.84 6.25
N PHE A 204 -12.47 14.23 5.36
CA PHE A 204 -11.48 14.97 4.58
C PHE A 204 -12.12 16.00 3.64
N ALA A 205 -13.25 15.69 3.02
CA ALA A 205 -14.03 16.65 2.22
C ALA A 205 -14.47 17.85 3.05
N ARG A 206 -14.91 17.63 4.31
CA ARG A 206 -15.22 18.72 5.26
C ARG A 206 -14.00 19.59 5.57
N VAL A 207 -12.83 18.98 5.72
CA VAL A 207 -11.56 19.71 5.90
C VAL A 207 -11.27 20.60 4.68
N MET A 208 -11.38 20.07 3.47
CA MET A 208 -11.19 20.84 2.23
C MET A 208 -12.20 22.01 2.13
N GLN A 209 -13.46 21.78 2.43
CA GLN A 209 -14.51 22.81 2.45
C GLN A 209 -14.21 23.91 3.47
N HIS A 210 -13.79 23.54 4.69
CA HIS A 210 -13.40 24.51 5.72
C HIS A 210 -12.24 25.42 5.25
N LEU A 211 -11.28 24.83 4.52
CA LEU A 211 -10.17 25.57 3.93
C LEU A 211 -10.58 26.41 2.70
N GLY A 212 -11.81 26.33 2.24
CA GLY A 212 -12.28 26.99 1.01
C GLY A 212 -11.64 26.42 -0.26
N THR A 213 -11.05 25.21 -0.20
CA THR A 213 -10.49 24.54 -1.36
C THR A 213 -11.58 23.86 -2.15
N THR A 214 -11.68 24.20 -3.46
CA THR A 214 -12.65 23.56 -4.34
C THR A 214 -12.15 22.20 -4.81
N PHE A 215 -13.03 21.21 -4.74
CA PHE A 215 -12.74 19.86 -5.23
C PHE A 215 -13.91 19.26 -5.98
N GLY A 216 -13.62 18.27 -6.79
CA GLY A 216 -14.62 17.42 -7.42
C GLY A 216 -14.13 15.98 -7.50
N VAL A 217 -15.03 15.03 -7.71
CA VAL A 217 -14.72 13.62 -7.88
C VAL A 217 -14.94 13.19 -9.33
N LEU A 218 -14.17 12.21 -9.81
CA LEU A 218 -14.40 11.69 -11.16
C LEU A 218 -15.74 10.93 -11.24
N ARG A 219 -16.49 11.14 -12.30
CA ARG A 219 -17.73 10.38 -12.55
C ARG A 219 -17.45 8.88 -12.71
N LYS A 220 -16.37 8.55 -13.42
CA LYS A 220 -15.95 7.16 -13.68
C LYS A 220 -14.52 6.96 -13.18
N GLU A 221 -14.37 6.63 -11.93
CA GLU A 221 -13.09 6.27 -11.33
C GLU A 221 -13.03 4.76 -11.15
N LYS A 222 -11.88 4.17 -11.44
CA LYS A 222 -11.56 2.78 -11.14
C LYS A 222 -10.37 2.69 -10.18
N CYS A 223 -10.10 1.50 -9.66
CA CYS A 223 -8.89 1.23 -8.90
C CYS A 223 -7.64 1.60 -9.71
N THR A 224 -6.59 2.05 -9.03
CA THR A 224 -5.30 2.36 -9.68
C THR A 224 -4.57 1.12 -10.22
N GLY A 225 -5.02 -0.10 -9.86
CA GLY A 225 -4.35 -1.34 -10.21
C GLY A 225 -3.22 -1.74 -9.26
N ASP A 226 -2.98 -1.02 -8.15
CA ASP A 226 -1.90 -1.34 -7.20
C ASP A 226 -1.88 -2.83 -6.81
N PRO A 227 -3.00 -3.49 -6.42
CA PRO A 227 -2.96 -4.90 -6.06
C PRO A 227 -2.50 -5.81 -7.22
N ALA A 228 -2.96 -5.55 -8.44
CA ALA A 228 -2.54 -6.31 -9.62
C ALA A 228 -1.03 -6.14 -9.88
N ARG A 229 -0.52 -4.90 -9.80
CA ARG A 229 0.91 -4.60 -9.95
C ARG A 229 1.76 -5.32 -8.90
N ARG A 230 1.32 -5.36 -7.63
CA ARG A 230 2.06 -6.00 -6.54
C ARG A 230 2.01 -7.54 -6.60
N LEU A 231 0.96 -8.09 -7.18
CA LEU A 231 0.79 -9.54 -7.39
C LEU A 231 1.31 -10.02 -8.75
N GLY A 232 1.82 -9.12 -9.60
CA GLY A 232 2.46 -9.45 -10.86
C GLY A 232 1.51 -9.62 -12.05
N ASN A 233 0.22 -9.27 -11.94
CA ASN A 233 -0.70 -9.28 -13.09
C ASN A 233 -0.59 -7.98 -13.87
N ASP A 234 0.34 -7.95 -14.82
CA ASP A 234 0.66 -6.75 -15.58
C ASP A 234 -0.46 -6.34 -16.55
N LEU A 235 -1.19 -7.30 -17.13
CA LEU A 235 -2.28 -7.01 -18.05
C LEU A 235 -3.44 -6.28 -17.36
N VAL A 236 -3.85 -6.78 -16.19
CA VAL A 236 -4.88 -6.12 -15.38
C VAL A 236 -4.40 -4.74 -14.91
N PHE A 237 -3.13 -4.64 -14.48
CA PHE A 237 -2.55 -3.37 -14.07
C PHE A 237 -2.55 -2.35 -15.20
N GLN A 238 -2.05 -2.71 -16.38
CA GLN A 238 -2.05 -1.86 -17.57
C GLN A 238 -3.45 -1.35 -17.92
N THR A 239 -4.43 -2.26 -17.94
CA THR A 239 -5.84 -1.92 -18.22
C THR A 239 -6.37 -0.87 -17.24
N MET A 240 -6.05 -0.99 -15.94
CA MET A 240 -6.45 -0.03 -14.93
C MET A 240 -5.73 1.32 -15.09
N ALA A 241 -4.41 1.29 -15.34
CA ALA A 241 -3.60 2.50 -15.51
C ALA A 241 -4.04 3.32 -16.73
N GLU A 242 -4.20 2.67 -17.89
CA GLU A 242 -4.66 3.34 -19.11
C GLU A 242 -6.07 3.93 -18.97
N PHE A 243 -6.98 3.17 -18.31
CA PHE A 243 -8.32 3.70 -18.03
C PHE A 243 -8.26 4.95 -17.15
N GLY A 244 -7.46 4.91 -16.08
CA GLY A 244 -7.28 6.03 -15.16
C GLY A 244 -6.70 7.26 -15.84
N LEU A 245 -5.62 7.10 -16.62
CA LEU A 245 -4.99 8.18 -17.38
C LEU A 245 -5.96 8.82 -18.38
N LYS A 246 -6.68 8.02 -19.15
CA LYS A 246 -7.70 8.51 -20.09
C LYS A 246 -8.83 9.29 -19.37
N ALA A 247 -9.25 8.82 -18.19
CA ALA A 247 -10.30 9.50 -17.42
C ALA A 247 -9.82 10.85 -16.87
N LEU A 248 -8.58 10.92 -16.38
CA LEU A 248 -7.96 12.16 -15.89
C LEU A 248 -7.72 13.17 -17.02
N GLU A 249 -7.25 12.72 -18.16
CA GLU A 249 -7.05 13.55 -19.36
C GLU A 249 -8.38 14.13 -19.86
N ALA A 250 -9.41 13.28 -20.02
CA ALA A 250 -10.74 13.70 -20.48
C ALA A 250 -11.38 14.74 -19.54
N ALA A 251 -11.14 14.62 -18.23
CA ALA A 251 -11.59 15.58 -17.23
C ALA A 251 -10.64 16.80 -17.07
N LYS A 252 -9.50 16.82 -17.76
CA LYS A 252 -8.46 17.88 -17.67
C LYS A 252 -7.96 18.10 -16.25
N VAL A 253 -7.82 17.01 -15.48
CA VAL A 253 -7.32 17.07 -14.11
C VAL A 253 -5.86 17.48 -14.09
N GLN A 254 -5.51 18.49 -13.27
CA GLN A 254 -4.14 18.95 -13.08
C GLN A 254 -3.58 18.51 -11.72
N LYS A 255 -4.42 18.55 -10.69
CA LYS A 255 -4.02 18.20 -9.32
C LYS A 255 -4.97 17.17 -8.71
N ILE A 256 -4.39 16.19 -8.06
CA ILE A 256 -5.12 15.12 -7.36
C ILE A 256 -4.74 15.16 -5.88
N VAL A 257 -5.70 14.91 -5.01
CA VAL A 257 -5.47 14.61 -3.61
C VAL A 257 -6.17 13.29 -3.25
N SER A 258 -5.50 12.45 -2.45
CA SER A 258 -6.07 11.16 -2.02
C SER A 258 -5.72 10.83 -0.57
N ILE A 259 -6.63 10.12 0.10
CA ILE A 259 -6.41 9.57 1.45
C ILE A 259 -5.56 8.28 1.43
N CYS A 260 -5.29 7.73 0.26
CA CYS A 260 -4.66 6.43 0.12
C CYS A 260 -3.23 6.55 -0.44
N PRO A 261 -2.18 6.28 0.37
CA PRO A 261 -0.80 6.37 -0.09
C PRO A 261 -0.44 5.33 -1.17
N HIS A 262 -1.18 4.20 -1.24
CA HIS A 262 -1.06 3.24 -2.35
C HIS A 262 -1.49 3.88 -3.68
N CYS A 263 -2.65 4.56 -3.70
CA CYS A 263 -3.11 5.28 -4.89
C CYS A 263 -2.11 6.37 -5.29
N VAL A 264 -1.64 7.16 -4.30
CA VAL A 264 -0.66 8.22 -4.54
C VAL A 264 0.61 7.64 -5.17
N ARG A 265 1.17 6.57 -4.60
CA ARG A 265 2.36 5.91 -5.14
C ARG A 265 2.14 5.35 -6.54
N THR A 266 1.04 4.66 -6.78
CA THR A 266 0.76 4.02 -8.07
C THR A 266 0.59 5.07 -9.18
N ILE A 267 -0.20 6.12 -8.94
CA ILE A 267 -0.41 7.19 -9.91
C ILE A 267 0.88 7.97 -10.16
N SER A 268 1.60 8.36 -9.11
CA SER A 268 2.80 9.18 -9.25
C SER A 268 4.01 8.46 -9.85
N ASN A 269 4.08 7.13 -9.74
CA ASN A 269 5.27 6.37 -10.13
C ASN A 269 4.98 5.28 -11.16
N ASP A 270 4.04 4.37 -10.86
CA ASP A 270 3.87 3.17 -11.69
C ASP A 270 3.09 3.48 -12.99
N TRP A 271 2.16 4.43 -12.97
CA TRP A 271 1.43 4.86 -14.19
C TRP A 271 2.29 5.62 -15.20
N ARG A 272 3.45 6.14 -14.79
CA ARG A 272 4.37 6.84 -15.70
C ARG A 272 4.89 5.99 -16.85
N GLU A 273 4.77 4.69 -16.73
CA GLU A 273 5.09 3.75 -17.82
C GLU A 273 4.09 3.84 -18.99
N TYR A 274 2.86 4.31 -18.72
CA TYR A 274 1.76 4.36 -19.68
C TYR A 274 1.37 5.78 -20.10
N GLY A 275 1.87 6.80 -19.44
CA GLY A 275 1.59 8.19 -19.76
C GLY A 275 1.96 9.17 -18.66
N ILE A 276 1.62 10.44 -18.87
CA ILE A 276 1.86 11.51 -17.91
C ILE A 276 0.66 11.60 -16.96
N ALA A 277 0.89 11.28 -15.70
CA ALA A 277 -0.10 11.49 -14.65
C ALA A 277 -0.06 12.95 -14.15
N PRO A 278 -1.21 13.53 -13.74
CA PRO A 278 -1.25 14.80 -13.03
C PRO A 278 -0.46 14.78 -11.72
N GLU A 279 -0.21 15.97 -11.18
CA GLU A 279 0.34 16.09 -9.83
C GLU A 279 -0.60 15.43 -8.80
N ILE A 280 -0.05 14.62 -7.92
CA ILE A 280 -0.83 13.96 -6.87
C ILE A 280 -0.11 14.07 -5.52
N GLU A 281 -0.87 14.41 -4.49
CA GLU A 281 -0.41 14.45 -3.12
C GLU A 281 -1.30 13.64 -2.18
N HIS A 282 -0.73 13.29 -1.05
CA HIS A 282 -1.47 12.63 0.01
C HIS A 282 -2.20 13.65 0.89
N HIS A 283 -3.35 13.30 1.46
CA HIS A 283 -4.12 14.22 2.29
C HIS A 283 -3.35 14.76 3.49
N SER A 284 -2.36 14.02 4.03
CA SER A 284 -1.49 14.53 5.10
C SER A 284 -0.60 15.67 4.64
N GLU A 285 -0.03 15.58 3.43
CA GLU A 285 0.79 16.64 2.82
C GLU A 285 -0.08 17.88 2.56
N PHE A 286 -1.30 17.66 2.03
CA PHE A 286 -2.28 18.73 1.83
C PHE A 286 -2.64 19.44 3.15
N MET A 287 -3.01 18.69 4.19
CA MET A 287 -3.39 19.27 5.48
C MET A 287 -2.23 19.98 6.18
N ALA A 288 -1.04 19.40 6.19
CA ALA A 288 0.15 20.02 6.80
C ALA A 288 0.51 21.36 6.15
N ARG A 289 0.39 21.47 4.81
CA ARG A 289 0.60 22.73 4.10
C ARG A 289 -0.42 23.81 4.50
N HIS A 290 -1.60 23.44 4.94
CA HIS A 290 -2.67 24.33 5.37
C HIS A 290 -2.87 24.40 6.89
N LYS A 291 -1.94 23.84 7.68
CA LYS A 291 -2.09 23.67 9.14
C LYS A 291 -2.43 24.97 9.89
N ASP A 292 -1.91 26.11 9.45
CA ASP A 292 -2.15 27.41 10.11
C ASP A 292 -3.63 27.87 9.98
N ARG A 293 -4.39 27.30 9.07
CA ARG A 293 -5.81 27.56 8.81
C ARG A 293 -6.73 26.51 9.43
N LEU A 294 -6.16 25.42 9.95
CA LEU A 294 -6.90 24.36 10.60
C LEU A 294 -7.04 24.63 12.10
N PRO A 295 -8.20 24.31 12.70
CA PRO A 295 -8.38 24.48 14.14
C PRO A 295 -7.54 23.47 14.92
N ARG A 296 -7.00 23.92 16.06
CA ARG A 296 -6.34 23.04 17.02
C ARG A 296 -7.37 22.53 18.03
N GLN A 297 -7.35 21.22 18.28
CA GLN A 297 -8.14 20.61 19.31
C GLN A 297 -7.20 20.19 20.45
N ASN A 298 -7.14 20.93 21.54
CA ASN A 298 -6.46 20.49 22.77
C ASN A 298 -7.36 19.51 23.53
N SER A 299 -7.57 18.32 22.97
CA SER A 299 -8.43 17.30 23.60
C SER A 299 -7.82 16.71 24.87
N GLY A 300 -6.48 16.82 25.06
CA GLY A 300 -5.74 16.12 26.10
C GLY A 300 -5.65 14.60 25.88
N GLU A 301 -6.21 14.08 24.77
CA GLU A 301 -6.13 12.66 24.42
C GLU A 301 -4.74 12.31 23.88
N SER A 302 -4.18 11.19 24.34
CA SER A 302 -2.94 10.64 23.79
C SER A 302 -3.19 9.85 22.52
N ILE A 303 -2.40 10.12 21.49
CA ILE A 303 -2.56 9.55 20.15
C ILE A 303 -1.25 8.88 19.73
N VAL A 304 -1.25 7.56 19.54
CA VAL A 304 -0.12 6.87 18.91
C VAL A 304 -0.32 6.82 17.41
N TYR A 305 0.70 7.27 16.67
CA TYR A 305 0.62 7.30 15.20
C TYR A 305 1.29 6.06 14.57
N HIS A 306 0.58 5.44 13.63
CA HIS A 306 1.14 4.39 12.78
C HIS A 306 1.63 4.97 11.47
N ASP A 307 2.94 4.83 11.18
CA ASP A 307 3.51 5.23 9.90
C ASP A 307 3.16 4.23 8.78
N PRO A 308 2.31 4.60 7.81
CA PRO A 308 2.02 3.74 6.66
C PRO A 308 3.27 3.61 5.78
N CYS A 309 3.64 2.37 5.43
CA CYS A 309 4.86 2.12 4.66
C CYS A 309 4.89 2.82 3.31
N TYR A 310 3.77 2.91 2.61
CA TYR A 310 3.65 3.59 1.31
C TYR A 310 3.68 5.11 1.40
N LEU A 311 3.48 5.68 2.58
CA LEU A 311 3.66 7.11 2.84
C LEU A 311 5.09 7.39 3.34
N GLY A 312 5.50 6.72 4.42
CA GLY A 312 6.81 6.91 5.03
C GLY A 312 7.95 6.40 4.16
N ARG A 313 8.15 5.07 4.10
CA ARG A 313 9.30 4.50 3.38
C ARG A 313 9.32 4.79 1.87
N TYR A 314 8.16 4.81 1.21
CA TYR A 314 8.10 5.04 -0.23
C TYR A 314 8.15 6.51 -0.65
N ARG A 315 7.70 7.44 0.21
CA ARG A 315 7.63 8.87 -0.13
C ARG A 315 8.44 9.77 0.82
N ASN A 316 9.00 9.20 1.88
CA ASN A 316 9.72 9.93 2.94
C ASN A 316 8.84 10.99 3.64
N VAL A 317 7.53 10.76 3.72
CA VAL A 317 6.55 11.62 4.39
C VAL A 317 6.31 11.07 5.79
N TYR A 318 6.89 11.70 6.80
CA TYR A 318 6.84 11.30 8.20
C TYR A 318 6.33 12.42 9.12
N GLU A 319 6.79 13.65 8.87
CA GLU A 319 6.52 14.79 9.74
C GLU A 319 5.13 15.39 9.50
N GLU A 320 4.67 15.46 8.25
CA GLU A 320 3.39 16.06 7.89
C GLU A 320 2.20 15.42 8.64
N PRO A 321 2.06 14.08 8.70
CA PRO A 321 0.99 13.48 9.49
C PRO A 321 1.18 13.72 11.00
N ARG A 322 2.43 13.77 11.51
CA ARG A 322 2.72 14.06 12.93
C ARG A 322 2.32 15.47 13.33
N GLU A 323 2.57 16.46 12.47
CA GLU A 323 2.09 17.84 12.68
C GLU A 323 0.57 17.88 12.84
N ILE A 324 -0.18 17.13 12.04
CA ILE A 324 -1.65 17.07 12.15
C ILE A 324 -2.09 16.35 13.42
N VAL A 325 -1.44 15.24 13.78
CA VAL A 325 -1.73 14.52 15.03
C VAL A 325 -1.47 15.42 16.24
N ALA A 326 -0.34 16.16 16.27
CA ALA A 326 0.01 17.08 17.36
C ALA A 326 -0.94 18.29 17.48
N MET A 327 -1.73 18.59 16.44
CA MET A 327 -2.80 19.58 16.53
C MET A 327 -4.07 19.03 17.17
N ALA A 328 -4.28 17.71 17.11
CA ALA A 328 -5.46 17.05 17.64
C ALA A 328 -5.32 16.60 19.09
N GLY A 329 -4.11 16.23 19.53
CA GLY A 329 -3.85 15.75 20.88
C GLY A 329 -2.35 15.56 21.18
N GLU A 330 -2.02 14.80 22.20
CA GLU A 330 -0.65 14.47 22.59
C GLU A 330 -0.12 13.33 21.72
N LEU A 331 0.89 13.60 20.88
CA LEU A 331 1.52 12.57 20.07
C LEU A 331 2.39 11.65 20.92
N VAL A 332 2.11 10.35 20.87
CA VAL A 332 2.91 9.28 21.45
C VAL A 332 3.58 8.49 20.31
N GLU A 333 4.90 8.35 20.36
CA GLU A 333 5.61 7.55 19.38
C GLU A 333 5.55 6.05 19.72
N ALA A 334 5.29 5.24 18.70
CA ALA A 334 5.37 3.80 18.83
C ALA A 334 6.86 3.35 18.97
N PRO A 335 7.16 2.24 19.67
CA PRO A 335 8.53 1.71 19.79
C PRO A 335 9.23 1.53 18.44
N ARG A 336 8.50 1.10 17.41
CA ARG A 336 8.95 1.07 16.02
C ARG A 336 8.18 2.13 15.23
N SER A 337 8.81 3.26 14.97
CA SER A 337 8.24 4.42 14.27
C SER A 337 9.09 4.81 13.06
N HIS A 338 8.62 5.74 12.26
CA HIS A 338 9.28 6.27 11.07
C HIS A 338 9.69 5.15 10.10
N GLU A 339 10.93 5.15 9.65
CA GLU A 339 11.48 4.15 8.72
C GLU A 339 11.49 2.72 9.28
N ARG A 340 11.50 2.57 10.61
CA ARG A 340 11.46 1.30 11.32
C ARG A 340 10.05 0.82 11.63
N SER A 341 9.03 1.60 11.28
CA SER A 341 7.63 1.24 11.54
C SER A 341 7.32 -0.18 11.08
N PHE A 342 6.66 -0.96 11.95
CA PHE A 342 6.20 -2.29 11.59
C PHE A 342 5.00 -2.20 10.65
N CYS A 343 4.88 -3.13 9.72
CA CYS A 343 3.82 -3.13 8.71
C CYS A 343 2.44 -3.40 9.33
N CYS A 344 1.39 -2.90 8.68
CA CYS A 344 0.01 -3.26 9.02
C CYS A 344 -0.47 -4.59 8.39
N GLY A 345 0.30 -5.17 7.45
CA GLY A 345 -0.03 -6.43 6.78
C GLY A 345 -0.80 -6.30 5.46
N ALA A 346 -1.33 -5.13 5.11
CA ALA A 346 -2.24 -4.99 3.96
C ALA A 346 -1.56 -5.02 2.57
N GLY A 347 -0.29 -4.57 2.50
CA GLY A 347 0.41 -4.38 1.23
C GLY A 347 0.66 -5.67 0.46
N GLY A 348 1.17 -5.55 -0.76
CA GLY A 348 1.49 -6.73 -1.59
C GLY A 348 0.28 -7.54 -2.08
N GLY A 349 -0.94 -7.00 -1.92
CA GLY A 349 -2.18 -7.72 -2.23
C GLY A 349 -2.74 -8.52 -1.05
N LEU A 350 -2.01 -8.63 0.07
CA LEU A 350 -2.38 -9.52 1.19
C LEU A 350 -3.68 -9.12 1.90
N ALA A 351 -4.10 -7.83 1.83
CA ALA A 351 -5.43 -7.43 2.30
C ALA A 351 -6.58 -8.19 1.61
N PHE A 352 -6.33 -8.76 0.43
CA PHE A 352 -7.32 -9.51 -0.36
C PHE A 352 -7.05 -11.00 -0.38
N LEU A 353 -5.79 -11.43 -0.27
CA LEU A 353 -5.41 -12.85 -0.24
C LEU A 353 -5.63 -13.47 1.14
N GLY A 354 -5.47 -12.68 2.21
CA GLY A 354 -5.46 -13.17 3.58
C GLY A 354 -4.07 -13.64 4.03
N GLU A 355 -4.00 -14.11 5.25
CA GLU A 355 -2.80 -14.67 5.89
C GLU A 355 -3.16 -16.02 6.49
N GLU A 356 -2.59 -17.10 5.95
CA GLU A 356 -2.92 -18.47 6.37
C GLU A 356 -1.89 -19.06 7.35
N THR A 357 -0.65 -18.55 7.32
CA THR A 357 0.47 -19.06 8.12
C THR A 357 0.95 -18.05 9.15
N GLY A 358 1.48 -18.54 10.27
CA GLY A 358 2.06 -17.71 11.33
C GLY A 358 1.04 -16.80 12.03
N GLU A 359 1.56 -15.82 12.78
CA GLU A 359 0.75 -14.78 13.42
C GLU A 359 0.39 -13.67 12.41
N ARG A 360 -0.81 -13.12 12.50
CA ARG A 360 -1.22 -12.01 11.61
C ARG A 360 -0.37 -10.76 11.88
N VAL A 361 0.22 -10.23 10.82
CA VAL A 361 1.07 -9.02 10.89
C VAL A 361 0.33 -7.84 11.54
N SER A 362 -0.96 -7.69 11.23
CA SER A 362 -1.81 -6.64 11.81
C SER A 362 -1.97 -6.77 13.32
N HIS A 363 -2.08 -7.99 13.85
CA HIS A 363 -2.24 -8.25 15.28
C HIS A 363 -0.98 -7.90 16.05
N VAL A 364 0.20 -8.30 15.55
CA VAL A 364 1.49 -7.93 16.15
C VAL A 364 1.66 -6.41 16.21
N ARG A 365 1.33 -5.72 15.11
CA ARG A 365 1.43 -4.25 15.09
C ARG A 365 0.40 -3.58 15.99
N ALA A 366 -0.85 -4.06 16.00
CA ALA A 366 -1.89 -3.52 16.86
C ALA A 366 -1.53 -3.69 18.35
N ALA A 367 -1.00 -4.85 18.75
CA ALA A 367 -0.53 -5.09 20.12
C ALA A 367 0.58 -4.10 20.52
N GLU A 368 1.53 -3.81 19.64
CA GLU A 368 2.58 -2.82 19.87
C GLU A 368 2.02 -1.40 20.06
N LEU A 369 1.02 -1.01 19.24
CA LEU A 369 0.37 0.30 19.35
C LEU A 369 -0.43 0.42 20.65
N VAL A 370 -1.22 -0.61 21.00
CA VAL A 370 -1.97 -0.68 22.28
C VAL A 370 -1.04 -0.65 23.49
N GLY A 371 0.12 -1.31 23.38
CA GLY A 371 1.16 -1.33 24.42
C GLY A 371 1.73 0.04 24.79
N THR A 372 1.51 1.08 23.98
CA THR A 372 1.88 2.47 24.32
C THR A 372 0.96 3.09 25.36
N GLY A 373 -0.21 2.52 25.61
CA GLY A 373 -1.23 3.07 26.49
C GLY A 373 -1.98 4.29 25.92
N ALA A 374 -1.78 4.62 24.64
CA ALA A 374 -2.47 5.73 24.00
C ALA A 374 -3.97 5.46 23.86
N GLN A 375 -4.79 6.49 23.99
CA GLN A 375 -6.26 6.43 23.88
C GLN A 375 -6.74 6.29 22.45
N ILE A 376 -5.94 6.77 21.50
CA ILE A 376 -6.26 6.76 20.06
C ILE A 376 -5.09 6.16 19.28
N VAL A 377 -5.41 5.32 18.31
CA VAL A 377 -4.50 4.89 17.24
C VAL A 377 -4.79 5.75 16.01
N GLY A 378 -3.85 6.62 15.64
CA GLY A 378 -3.91 7.47 14.46
C GLY A 378 -3.36 6.76 13.21
N THR A 379 -4.05 6.87 12.09
CA THR A 379 -3.61 6.35 10.79
C THR A 379 -3.68 7.42 9.71
N ALA A 380 -2.98 7.18 8.60
CA ALA A 380 -3.07 7.99 7.39
C ALA A 380 -3.09 7.07 6.14
N CYS A 381 -3.82 5.97 6.23
CA CYS A 381 -4.02 5.02 5.14
C CYS A 381 -5.28 4.19 5.40
N PRO A 382 -6.23 4.14 4.47
CA PRO A 382 -7.48 3.40 4.67
C PRO A 382 -7.25 1.89 4.77
N PHE A 383 -6.21 1.34 4.12
CA PHE A 383 -5.84 -0.07 4.28
C PHE A 383 -5.32 -0.36 5.69
N CYS A 384 -4.42 0.49 6.22
CA CYS A 384 -3.95 0.34 7.60
C CYS A 384 -5.12 0.44 8.60
N ASN A 385 -6.05 1.36 8.37
CA ASN A 385 -7.26 1.50 9.18
C ASN A 385 -8.10 0.21 9.17
N THR A 386 -8.32 -0.39 8.00
CA THR A 386 -9.06 -1.66 7.89
C THR A 386 -8.36 -2.80 8.64
N MET A 387 -7.04 -2.95 8.49
CA MET A 387 -6.28 -4.01 9.15
C MET A 387 -6.30 -3.86 10.68
N PHE A 388 -6.18 -2.63 11.19
CA PHE A 388 -6.21 -2.39 12.64
C PHE A 388 -7.62 -2.48 13.22
N ARG A 389 -8.67 -2.13 12.48
CA ARG A 389 -10.06 -2.33 12.93
C ARG A 389 -10.32 -3.80 13.26
N ASP A 390 -9.87 -4.70 12.39
CA ASP A 390 -9.97 -6.14 12.61
C ASP A 390 -9.11 -6.57 13.82
N ALA A 391 -7.84 -6.18 13.84
CA ALA A 391 -6.92 -6.57 14.91
C ALA A 391 -7.33 -6.03 16.28
N LEU A 392 -7.71 -4.76 16.39
CA LEU A 392 -8.11 -4.13 17.65
C LEU A 392 -9.41 -4.73 18.22
N SER A 393 -10.32 -5.21 17.35
CA SER A 393 -11.53 -5.89 17.81
C SER A 393 -11.26 -7.18 18.60
N SER A 394 -10.08 -7.76 18.46
CA SER A 394 -9.63 -8.96 19.17
C SER A 394 -8.76 -8.67 20.41
N ILE A 395 -8.44 -7.39 20.70
CA ILE A 395 -7.56 -6.98 21.80
C ILE A 395 -8.38 -6.38 22.93
N GLY A 396 -8.72 -7.20 23.95
CA GLY A 396 -9.36 -6.76 25.20
C GLY A 396 -10.76 -6.15 25.05
N ASP A 397 -11.36 -5.75 26.19
CA ASP A 397 -12.73 -5.26 26.24
C ASP A 397 -12.87 -3.75 25.91
N ALA A 398 -11.77 -2.98 25.92
CA ALA A 398 -11.77 -1.54 25.67
C ALA A 398 -10.55 -1.14 24.80
N PRO A 399 -10.55 -1.47 23.50
CA PRO A 399 -9.45 -1.09 22.61
C PRO A 399 -9.43 0.44 22.42
N PRO A 400 -8.23 1.02 22.11
CA PRO A 400 -8.12 2.43 21.76
C PRO A 400 -8.99 2.76 20.55
N GLN A 401 -9.42 4.02 20.45
CA GLN A 401 -10.13 4.49 19.25
C GLN A 401 -9.21 4.44 18.04
N LEU A 402 -9.74 4.01 16.90
CA LEU A 402 -9.02 4.01 15.63
C LEU A 402 -9.53 5.12 14.73
N LEU A 403 -8.67 6.09 14.41
CA LEU A 403 -9.04 7.26 13.61
C LEU A 403 -7.98 7.57 12.55
N ASP A 404 -8.46 8.00 11.40
CA ASP A 404 -7.60 8.64 10.42
C ASP A 404 -7.32 10.11 10.80
N ILE A 405 -6.18 10.65 10.35
CA ILE A 405 -5.79 12.05 10.61
C ILE A 405 -6.84 13.05 10.08
N ALA A 406 -7.55 12.72 9.00
CA ALA A 406 -8.66 13.51 8.50
C ALA A 406 -9.83 13.56 9.51
N GLN A 407 -10.13 12.43 10.16
CA GLN A 407 -11.15 12.33 11.18
C GLN A 407 -10.74 13.09 12.46
N LEU A 408 -9.47 12.98 12.86
CA LEU A 408 -8.92 13.78 13.97
C LEU A 408 -9.11 15.27 13.72
N THR A 409 -8.76 15.76 12.54
CA THR A 409 -8.91 17.17 12.17
C THR A 409 -10.38 17.59 12.12
N ALA A 410 -11.25 16.75 11.52
CA ALA A 410 -12.66 17.04 11.35
C ALA A 410 -13.43 17.17 12.68
N ARG A 411 -12.95 16.54 13.77
CA ARG A 411 -13.52 16.71 15.12
C ARG A 411 -13.41 18.13 15.66
N ALA A 412 -12.36 18.86 15.26
CA ALA A 412 -12.13 20.24 15.66
C ALA A 412 -12.91 21.25 14.80
N LEU A 413 -13.47 20.84 13.67
CA LEU A 413 -14.22 21.73 12.78
C LEU A 413 -15.56 22.12 13.39
N PRO A 414 -16.05 23.33 13.11
CA PRO A 414 -17.42 23.71 13.47
C PRO A 414 -18.42 22.68 12.93
N LYS A 415 -19.42 22.33 13.74
CA LYS A 415 -20.53 21.50 13.25
C LYS A 415 -21.20 22.24 12.13
N MET A 416 -21.36 21.58 10.97
CA MET A 416 -22.18 22.14 9.90
C MET A 416 -23.59 22.38 10.48
N GLN A 417 -24.04 23.62 10.40
CA GLN A 417 -25.45 23.90 10.67
C GLN A 417 -26.24 23.10 9.62
N GLU A 418 -27.08 22.19 10.09
CA GLU A 418 -28.09 21.59 9.25
C GLU A 418 -28.90 22.76 8.68
N THR A 419 -28.69 23.07 7.40
CA THR A 419 -29.56 23.98 6.67
C THR A 419 -30.91 23.29 6.64
N GLY A 420 -31.79 23.70 7.60
CA GLY A 420 -33.13 23.21 7.65
C GLY A 420 -33.78 23.47 6.29
N GLU A 421 -34.18 22.41 5.64
CA GLU A 421 -35.17 22.49 4.58
C GLU A 421 -36.42 23.17 5.15
N GLN A 422 -36.70 24.38 4.69
CA GLN A 422 -38.05 24.99 4.73
C GLN A 422 -38.74 24.72 3.42
#